data_b383bad57cf914452896200e1177f01c
#
_entry.id   b383bad57cf914452896200e1177f01c
#
_cell.length_a   1.000
_cell.length_b   1.000
_cell.length_c   1.000
_cell.angle_alpha   90.00
_cell.angle_beta   90.00
_cell.angle_gamma   90.00
#
_symmetry.space_group_name_H-M   'P 1'
#
loop_
_entity.id
_entity.type
_entity.pdbx_description
1 polymer ?
#
loop_
_entity_poly.entity_id
_entity_poly.type
_entity_poly.pdbx_seq_one_letter_code
_entity_poly.pdbx_strand_id
1 'polypeptide(L)'
;LKDKVTEIYISNGDSICICRIGKNHICVRKKRPQDFYVSEDERTKGGAYFALAFHNLNSSEHFSNNHFRLWGSKSVEIGYIRNTRLLKNNNLLHLNYGLSWMMDKLKMKEDEHFVKNGNITEIVPYPKETIKSKFKTMYLILPITLELDFTEPVQYKGKTYYPAQMGFRLGVGTYVGALLATKQKVKYTENGSTHKDMNRKEYNVNEWTYGVSANIGYGWFSFYARYSLVPLFTNNPINEYPFSVGIRLGH
;
A
#
# COMPACT_ATOMS: atom_id res chain seq x y z
N LEU A 1 42.47 5.81 -29.80
CA LEU A 1 41.52 6.90 -29.49
C LEU A 1 40.58 7.22 -30.67
N LYS A 2 40.05 6.20 -31.34
CA LYS A 2 39.12 6.36 -32.48
C LYS A 2 38.02 5.32 -32.52
N ASP A 3 37.35 5.01 -31.39
CA ASP A 3 36.24 4.10 -31.36
C ASP A 3 35.07 4.60 -30.48
N LYS A 4 34.72 5.85 -30.65
CA LYS A 4 33.46 6.39 -30.20
C LYS A 4 32.55 6.61 -31.39
N VAL A 5 32.00 5.59 -31.96
CA VAL A 5 30.88 5.71 -32.89
C VAL A 5 29.60 5.49 -32.11
N THR A 6 28.89 6.57 -31.88
CA THR A 6 27.52 6.54 -31.38
C THR A 6 26.62 6.38 -32.60
N GLU A 7 26.21 5.17 -32.89
CA GLU A 7 25.21 4.93 -33.93
C GLU A 7 23.83 4.88 -33.27
N ILE A 8 22.98 5.84 -33.63
CA ILE A 8 21.57 5.86 -33.25
C ILE A 8 20.80 5.26 -34.41
N TYR A 9 20.35 4.04 -34.25
CA TYR A 9 19.43 3.44 -35.20
C TYR A 9 17.97 3.71 -34.75
N ILE A 10 17.28 4.54 -35.50
CA ILE A 10 15.82 4.70 -35.37
C ILE A 10 15.20 3.82 -36.44
N SER A 11 14.79 2.62 -36.09
CA SER A 11 14.02 1.77 -36.95
C SER A 11 12.54 1.93 -36.60
N ASN A 12 11.79 2.61 -37.46
CA ASN A 12 10.31 2.71 -37.49
C ASN A 12 9.65 2.97 -36.12
N GLY A 13 10.16 3.93 -35.36
CA GLY A 13 9.53 4.40 -34.12
C GLY A 13 9.70 3.50 -32.88
N ASP A 14 10.27 2.30 -33.00
CA ASP A 14 10.16 1.26 -31.98
C ASP A 14 11.45 0.86 -31.25
N SER A 15 12.60 1.38 -31.64
CA SER A 15 13.88 1.02 -30.98
C SER A 15 14.84 2.19 -31.00
N ILE A 16 15.34 2.58 -29.85
CA ILE A 16 16.47 3.50 -29.70
C ILE A 16 17.66 2.66 -29.26
N CYS A 17 18.62 2.41 -30.13
CA CYS A 17 19.94 1.92 -29.77
C CYS A 17 20.84 3.10 -29.44
N ILE A 18 21.25 3.23 -28.21
CA ILE A 18 22.19 4.27 -27.76
C ILE A 18 23.45 3.57 -27.32
N CYS A 19 24.55 3.89 -27.98
CA CYS A 19 25.95 3.66 -27.63
C CYS A 19 26.58 2.30 -27.91
N ARG A 20 27.65 2.37 -28.69
CA ARG A 20 28.74 1.40 -28.74
C ARG A 20 29.86 1.86 -27.81
N ILE A 21 30.19 1.10 -26.78
CA ILE A 21 31.37 1.32 -25.94
C ILE A 21 32.31 0.12 -26.16
N GLY A 22 33.36 0.32 -26.97
CA GLY A 22 34.32 -0.74 -27.30
C GLY A 22 33.70 -1.88 -28.13
N LYS A 23 34.01 -3.13 -27.77
CA LYS A 23 33.45 -4.33 -28.42
C LYS A 23 32.03 -4.70 -27.93
N ASN A 24 31.51 -4.01 -26.93
CA ASN A 24 30.22 -4.30 -26.33
C ASN A 24 29.15 -3.32 -26.84
N HIS A 25 28.06 -3.85 -27.34
CA HIS A 25 26.88 -3.08 -27.73
C HIS A 25 25.92 -3.02 -26.53
N ILE A 26 25.67 -1.82 -26.00
CA ILE A 26 24.58 -1.59 -25.07
C ILE A 26 23.41 -1.09 -25.90
N CYS A 27 22.53 -1.98 -26.27
CA CYS A 27 21.25 -1.64 -26.89
C CYS A 27 20.22 -1.44 -25.78
N VAL A 28 19.82 -0.22 -25.51
CA VAL A 28 18.57 0.05 -24.79
C VAL A 28 17.44 -0.10 -25.81
N ARG A 29 17.05 -1.33 -26.04
CA ARG A 29 15.86 -1.63 -26.81
C ARG A 29 14.65 -1.21 -25.97
N LYS A 30 13.93 -0.19 -26.42
CA LYS A 30 12.57 0.01 -25.93
C LYS A 30 11.82 -1.26 -26.36
N LYS A 31 11.55 -2.18 -25.39
CA LYS A 31 10.74 -3.35 -25.69
C LYS A 31 9.47 -2.85 -26.35
N ARG A 32 9.18 -3.30 -27.57
CA ARG A 32 7.88 -3.01 -28.15
C ARG A 32 6.83 -3.55 -27.18
N PRO A 33 5.74 -2.87 -26.98
CA PRO A 33 4.64 -3.45 -26.21
C PRO A 33 4.36 -4.90 -26.62
N GLN A 34 4.43 -5.21 -27.92
CA GLN A 34 4.25 -6.55 -28.47
C GLN A 34 5.32 -7.59 -28.05
N ASP A 35 6.58 -7.19 -27.90
CA ASP A 35 7.65 -8.11 -27.45
C ASP A 35 7.52 -8.47 -25.96
N PHE A 36 6.92 -7.58 -25.19
CA PHE A 36 6.63 -7.81 -23.77
C PHE A 36 5.52 -8.86 -23.59
N TYR A 37 4.52 -8.86 -24.47
CA TYR A 37 3.35 -9.74 -24.36
C TYR A 37 3.62 -11.17 -24.83
N VAL A 38 4.57 -11.37 -25.74
CA VAL A 38 4.89 -12.70 -26.30
C VAL A 38 5.47 -13.65 -25.27
N SER A 39 6.12 -13.14 -24.23
CA SER A 39 6.76 -13.98 -23.20
C SER A 39 5.84 -14.31 -22.01
N GLU A 40 4.64 -13.73 -21.93
CA GLU A 40 3.86 -13.72 -20.68
C GLU A 40 2.35 -13.92 -20.88
N ASP A 41 1.94 -14.99 -21.58
CA ASP A 41 0.53 -15.41 -21.55
C ASP A 41 0.21 -16.27 -20.31
N GLU A 42 0.82 -15.93 -19.18
CA GLU A 42 0.52 -16.59 -17.92
C GLU A 42 -0.81 -16.06 -17.37
N ARG A 43 -1.71 -17.01 -17.04
CA ARG A 43 -3.01 -16.71 -16.44
C ARG A 43 -2.89 -16.05 -15.06
N THR A 44 -1.82 -16.36 -14.34
CA THR A 44 -1.52 -15.82 -13.00
C THR A 44 -0.16 -15.15 -13.02
N LYS A 45 -0.12 -13.88 -12.67
CA LYS A 45 1.10 -13.10 -12.50
C LYS A 45 1.25 -12.69 -11.05
N GLY A 46 2.47 -12.48 -10.60
CA GLY A 46 2.72 -12.03 -9.24
C GLY A 46 3.71 -10.89 -9.20
N GLY A 47 3.53 -10.00 -8.24
CA GLY A 47 4.43 -8.88 -8.05
C GLY A 47 4.39 -8.29 -6.65
N ALA A 48 5.46 -7.59 -6.33
CA ALA A 48 5.54 -6.81 -5.11
C ALA A 48 4.86 -5.46 -5.29
N TYR A 49 4.30 -4.95 -4.22
CA TYR A 49 3.74 -3.60 -4.18
C TYR A 49 4.13 -2.88 -2.91
N PHE A 50 4.09 -1.57 -3.00
CA PHE A 50 4.23 -0.63 -1.90
C PHE A 50 3.04 0.30 -1.87
N ALA A 51 2.47 0.55 -0.69
CA ALA A 51 1.38 1.49 -0.53
C ALA A 51 1.64 2.47 0.61
N LEU A 52 1.23 3.72 0.37
CA LEU A 52 1.31 4.80 1.34
C LEU A 52 -0.03 5.51 1.39
N ALA A 53 -0.59 5.67 2.59
CA ALA A 53 -1.88 6.30 2.79
C ALA A 53 -1.90 7.26 3.98
N PHE A 54 -2.82 8.20 3.94
CA PHE A 54 -3.31 8.86 5.13
C PHE A 54 -4.14 7.87 5.93
N HIS A 55 -3.99 7.90 7.24
CA HIS A 55 -4.64 6.98 8.15
C HIS A 55 -5.30 7.75 9.29
N ASN A 56 -6.53 7.39 9.63
CA ASN A 56 -7.23 7.97 10.77
C ASN A 56 -8.26 6.98 11.32
N LEU A 57 -8.94 7.36 12.38
CA LEU A 57 -10.03 6.62 12.99
C LEU A 57 -11.36 7.36 12.72
N ASN A 58 -12.37 6.60 12.38
CA ASN A 58 -13.75 7.05 12.27
C ASN A 58 -14.52 6.53 13.49
N SER A 59 -15.24 7.40 14.18
CA SER A 59 -16.13 7.02 15.27
C SER A 59 -17.59 7.13 14.86
N SER A 60 -18.48 6.50 15.61
CA SER A 60 -19.93 6.60 15.40
C SER A 60 -20.46 8.04 15.56
N GLU A 61 -19.71 8.88 16.25
CA GLU A 61 -20.13 10.27 16.55
C GLU A 61 -19.52 11.29 15.57
N HIS A 62 -18.32 11.04 15.04
CA HIS A 62 -17.60 11.98 14.18
C HIS A 62 -16.81 11.27 13.07
N PHE A 63 -16.95 11.75 11.84
CA PHE A 63 -16.21 11.25 10.67
C PHE A 63 -14.74 11.62 10.76
N SER A 64 -13.95 11.54 11.44
CA SER A 64 -12.53 11.80 11.67
C SER A 64 -12.32 12.23 13.12
N ASN A 65 -11.64 11.40 13.84
CA ASN A 65 -11.31 11.68 15.22
C ASN A 65 -10.41 12.91 15.32
N ASN A 66 -10.85 13.92 16.07
CA ASN A 66 -10.14 15.19 16.23
C ASN A 66 -8.82 15.10 17.01
N HIS A 67 -8.57 13.98 17.71
CA HIS A 67 -7.33 13.76 18.47
C HIS A 67 -6.11 13.49 17.58
N PHE A 68 -6.29 13.17 16.29
CA PHE A 68 -5.17 12.81 15.41
C PHE A 68 -4.90 13.85 14.32
N ARG A 69 -3.61 14.06 14.04
CA ARG A 69 -3.17 14.91 12.93
C ARG A 69 -3.27 14.14 11.61
N LEU A 70 -4.04 14.64 10.65
CA LEU A 70 -4.13 14.08 9.31
C LEU A 70 -2.74 14.02 8.65
N TRP A 71 -2.00 15.12 8.68
CA TRP A 71 -0.61 15.20 8.23
C TRP A 71 0.36 14.62 9.27
N GLY A 72 0.49 13.34 9.33
CA GLY A 72 1.39 12.69 10.28
C GLY A 72 0.93 11.32 10.69
N SER A 73 -0.35 11.06 10.57
CA SER A 73 -0.95 9.74 10.66
C SER A 73 -0.90 9.08 9.28
N LYS A 74 -0.30 7.90 9.19
CA LYS A 74 0.02 7.25 7.91
C LYS A 74 -0.13 5.75 8.03
N SER A 75 -0.60 5.12 6.97
CA SER A 75 -0.50 3.68 6.75
C SER A 75 0.58 3.42 5.71
N VAL A 76 1.44 2.45 5.99
CA VAL A 76 2.46 1.95 5.06
C VAL A 76 2.25 0.46 4.92
N GLU A 77 2.19 -0.02 3.69
CA GLU A 77 2.00 -1.43 3.39
C GLU A 77 2.99 -1.88 2.34
N ILE A 78 3.61 -3.04 2.58
CA ILE A 78 4.50 -3.71 1.64
C ILE A 78 4.00 -5.13 1.51
N GLY A 79 3.80 -5.60 0.29
CA GLY A 79 3.26 -6.92 0.07
C GLY A 79 3.64 -7.51 -1.27
N TYR A 80 3.24 -8.77 -1.40
CA TYR A 80 3.29 -9.51 -2.64
C TYR A 80 1.89 -10.02 -2.95
N ILE A 81 1.39 -9.73 -4.15
CA ILE A 81 0.09 -10.19 -4.62
C ILE A 81 0.24 -11.00 -5.90
N ARG A 82 -0.70 -11.91 -6.09
CA ARG A 82 -0.94 -12.62 -7.32
C ARG A 82 -2.20 -12.10 -7.97
N ASN A 83 -2.09 -11.76 -9.23
CA ASN A 83 -3.21 -11.39 -10.09
C ASN A 83 -3.53 -12.59 -10.99
N THR A 84 -4.72 -13.12 -10.86
CA THR A 84 -5.20 -14.27 -11.65
C THR A 84 -6.36 -13.83 -12.53
N ARG A 85 -6.19 -13.96 -13.84
CA ARG A 85 -7.28 -13.73 -14.81
C ARG A 85 -8.32 -14.84 -14.66
N LEU A 86 -9.56 -14.48 -14.35
CA LEU A 86 -10.64 -15.45 -14.13
C LEU A 86 -11.23 -15.96 -15.44
N LEU A 87 -11.37 -15.09 -16.44
CA LEU A 87 -11.95 -15.43 -17.73
C LEU A 87 -10.87 -15.90 -18.72
N LYS A 88 -11.09 -17.01 -19.41
CA LYS A 88 -10.10 -17.63 -20.30
C LYS A 88 -9.79 -16.76 -21.53
N ASN A 89 -10.81 -16.17 -22.13
CA ASN A 89 -10.71 -15.42 -23.40
C ASN A 89 -11.04 -13.92 -23.24
N ASN A 90 -10.97 -13.39 -22.02
CA ASN A 90 -11.26 -12.00 -21.75
C ASN A 90 -10.38 -11.52 -20.60
N ASN A 91 -9.90 -10.29 -20.71
CA ASN A 91 -9.03 -9.65 -19.73
C ASN A 91 -9.79 -8.86 -18.64
N LEU A 92 -11.13 -8.85 -18.70
CA LEU A 92 -11.91 -7.93 -17.89
C LEU A 92 -11.88 -8.27 -16.39
N LEU A 93 -11.86 -9.55 -16.01
CA LEU A 93 -12.05 -9.95 -14.62
C LEU A 93 -10.82 -10.64 -14.04
N HIS A 94 -10.27 -10.07 -12.99
CA HIS A 94 -9.10 -10.56 -12.28
C HIS A 94 -9.37 -10.74 -10.78
N LEU A 95 -8.74 -11.73 -10.20
CA LEU A 95 -8.68 -11.94 -8.76
C LEU A 95 -7.25 -11.63 -8.28
N ASN A 96 -7.13 -10.64 -7.41
CA ASN A 96 -5.89 -10.30 -6.72
C ASN A 96 -5.93 -10.85 -5.29
N TYR A 97 -4.90 -11.60 -4.90
CA TYR A 97 -4.75 -12.14 -3.55
C TYR A 97 -3.28 -12.24 -3.17
N GLY A 98 -2.99 -12.15 -1.89
CA GLY A 98 -1.59 -12.18 -1.49
C GLY A 98 -1.36 -12.06 0.00
N LEU A 99 -0.17 -11.61 0.35
CA LEU A 99 0.28 -11.39 1.71
C LEU A 99 0.99 -10.05 1.81
N SER A 100 0.66 -9.28 2.85
CA SER A 100 1.32 -7.99 3.08
C SER A 100 1.57 -7.74 4.56
N TRP A 101 2.60 -6.95 4.81
CA TRP A 101 2.89 -6.35 6.09
C TRP A 101 2.42 -4.90 6.08
N MET A 102 1.54 -4.55 7.02
CA MET A 102 0.95 -3.23 7.16
C MET A 102 1.37 -2.60 8.49
N MET A 103 1.77 -1.35 8.45
CA MET A 103 2.07 -0.54 9.62
C MET A 103 1.23 0.73 9.60
N ASP A 104 0.32 0.84 10.54
CA ASP A 104 -0.48 2.02 10.77
C ASP A 104 0.15 2.87 11.88
N LYS A 105 0.10 4.18 11.68
CA LYS A 105 0.65 5.15 12.62
C LYS A 105 -0.34 6.28 12.80
N LEU A 106 -0.78 6.47 14.03
CA LEU A 106 -1.55 7.61 14.50
C LEU A 106 -0.61 8.62 15.17
N LYS A 107 -0.76 9.89 14.85
CA LYS A 107 -0.02 10.99 15.48
C LYS A 107 -0.99 11.90 16.19
N MET A 108 -0.85 12.04 17.51
CA MET A 108 -1.69 12.93 18.33
C MET A 108 -1.51 14.40 17.93
N LYS A 109 -2.58 15.19 18.09
CA LYS A 109 -2.56 16.64 17.85
C LYS A 109 -1.98 17.39 19.05
N GLU A 110 -2.36 16.98 20.24
CA GLU A 110 -2.06 17.61 21.51
C GLU A 110 -1.11 16.75 22.34
N ASP A 111 -0.84 17.17 23.57
CA ASP A 111 -0.01 16.46 24.51
C ASP A 111 -0.76 15.27 25.11
N GLU A 112 -1.20 14.37 24.25
CA GLU A 112 -2.01 13.22 24.60
C GLU A 112 -1.26 11.92 24.32
N HIS A 113 -1.68 10.86 25.03
CA HIS A 113 -1.17 9.52 24.83
C HIS A 113 -2.24 8.49 25.20
N PHE A 114 -2.08 7.27 24.70
CA PHE A 114 -2.92 6.15 25.09
C PHE A 114 -2.46 5.55 26.40
N VAL A 115 -3.42 5.28 27.29
CA VAL A 115 -3.20 4.55 28.55
C VAL A 115 -4.16 3.39 28.62
N LYS A 116 -3.62 2.22 28.93
CA LYS A 116 -4.42 1.04 29.25
C LYS A 116 -4.92 1.13 30.68
N ASN A 117 -6.21 1.19 30.85
CA ASN A 117 -6.90 1.15 32.15
C ASN A 117 -7.78 -0.12 32.20
N GLY A 118 -7.24 -1.19 32.79
CA GLY A 118 -7.92 -2.48 32.79
C GLY A 118 -8.18 -3.01 31.37
N ASN A 119 -9.45 -3.13 31.00
CA ASN A 119 -9.90 -3.66 29.71
C ASN A 119 -10.18 -2.58 28.65
N ILE A 120 -10.02 -1.30 28.98
CA ILE A 120 -10.22 -0.17 28.07
C ILE A 120 -8.92 0.56 27.80
N THR A 121 -8.84 1.24 26.67
CA THR A 121 -7.72 2.12 26.30
C THR A 121 -8.20 3.51 26.08
N GLU A 122 -7.74 4.44 26.90
CA GLU A 122 -8.18 5.84 26.94
C GLU A 122 -7.10 6.76 26.39
N ILE A 123 -7.54 7.90 25.82
CA ILE A 123 -6.65 9.00 25.47
C ILE A 123 -6.63 9.95 26.66
N VAL A 124 -5.46 10.14 27.25
CA VAL A 124 -5.27 11.03 28.39
C VAL A 124 -4.16 12.04 28.13
N PRO A 125 -4.23 13.25 28.75
CA PRO A 125 -3.14 14.21 28.67
C PRO A 125 -1.83 13.61 29.21
N TYR A 126 -0.72 13.91 28.53
CA TYR A 126 0.59 13.54 29.05
C TYR A 126 1.04 14.57 30.09
N PRO A 127 1.67 14.15 31.23
CA PRO A 127 1.99 15.07 32.34
C PRO A 127 3.01 16.16 32.00
N LYS A 128 3.66 16.06 30.84
CA LYS A 128 4.71 16.98 30.38
C LYS A 128 4.41 17.44 28.96
N GLU A 129 4.88 18.62 28.62
CA GLU A 129 4.76 19.15 27.26
C GLU A 129 5.44 18.23 26.24
N THR A 130 4.69 17.72 25.26
CA THR A 130 5.19 16.75 24.32
C THR A 130 5.57 17.39 22.99
N ILE A 131 6.77 17.06 22.50
CA ILE A 131 7.19 17.40 21.15
C ILE A 131 6.43 16.50 20.14
N LYS A 132 6.10 15.25 20.54
CA LYS A 132 5.53 14.26 19.62
C LYS A 132 5.00 13.03 20.33
N SER A 133 3.72 12.75 20.15
CA SER A 133 3.10 11.50 20.57
C SER A 133 2.62 10.70 19.37
N LYS A 134 2.95 9.39 19.32
CA LYS A 134 2.64 8.49 18.22
C LYS A 134 2.27 7.11 18.72
N PHE A 135 1.21 6.57 18.17
CA PHE A 135 0.80 5.19 18.32
C PHE A 135 0.97 4.44 17.00
N LYS A 136 1.45 3.20 17.05
CA LYS A 136 1.67 2.35 15.88
C LYS A 136 1.11 0.97 16.13
N THR A 137 0.46 0.44 15.12
CA THR A 137 0.06 -0.96 15.02
C THR A 137 0.71 -1.60 13.80
N MET A 138 1.01 -2.87 13.88
CA MET A 138 1.59 -3.67 12.80
C MET A 138 0.75 -4.92 12.62
N TYR A 139 0.35 -5.19 11.37
CA TYR A 139 -0.49 -6.32 11.00
C TYR A 139 0.13 -7.11 9.86
N LEU A 140 -0.08 -8.42 9.89
CA LEU A 140 0.07 -9.27 8.72
C LEU A 140 -1.30 -9.37 8.05
N ILE A 141 -1.40 -9.02 6.77
CA ILE A 141 -2.66 -8.86 6.03
C ILE A 141 -2.71 -9.84 4.86
N LEU A 142 -3.88 -10.44 4.68
CA LEU A 142 -4.28 -11.22 3.51
C LEU A 142 -5.33 -10.42 2.72
N PRO A 143 -4.93 -9.62 1.72
CA PRO A 143 -5.87 -8.92 0.85
C PRO A 143 -6.44 -9.87 -0.21
N ILE A 144 -7.74 -9.69 -0.53
CA ILE A 144 -8.43 -10.36 -1.63
C ILE A 144 -9.26 -9.31 -2.35
N THR A 145 -8.98 -9.08 -3.63
CA THR A 145 -9.64 -8.04 -4.42
C THR A 145 -10.11 -8.60 -5.76
N LEU A 146 -11.36 -8.36 -6.10
CA LEU A 146 -11.89 -8.58 -7.43
C LEU A 146 -11.69 -7.29 -8.23
N GLU A 147 -11.04 -7.39 -9.38
CA GLU A 147 -10.62 -6.24 -10.19
C GLU A 147 -11.15 -6.38 -11.61
N LEU A 148 -11.74 -5.30 -12.12
CA LEU A 148 -12.05 -5.11 -13.53
C LEU A 148 -10.84 -4.45 -14.19
N ASP A 149 -10.21 -5.14 -15.13
CA ASP A 149 -9.07 -4.65 -15.90
C ASP A 149 -9.49 -4.38 -17.35
N PHE A 150 -9.45 -3.13 -17.73
CA PHE A 150 -9.82 -2.66 -19.09
C PHE A 150 -8.61 -2.65 -20.04
N THR A 151 -7.57 -3.41 -19.73
CA THR A 151 -6.42 -3.57 -20.63
C THR A 151 -6.84 -4.36 -21.85
N GLU A 152 -6.62 -3.79 -23.01
CA GLU A 152 -6.96 -4.43 -24.28
C GLU A 152 -6.07 -5.64 -24.57
N PRO A 153 -6.64 -6.74 -25.10
CA PRO A 153 -5.86 -7.87 -25.57
C PRO A 153 -5.04 -7.48 -26.80
N VAL A 154 -3.86 -8.06 -26.95
CA VAL A 154 -2.93 -7.80 -28.04
C VAL A 154 -2.84 -9.02 -28.95
N GLN A 155 -3.03 -8.81 -30.25
CA GLN A 155 -2.82 -9.86 -31.26
C GLN A 155 -1.38 -9.81 -31.79
N TYR A 156 -0.69 -10.93 -31.72
CA TYR A 156 0.65 -11.07 -32.28
C TYR A 156 0.86 -12.46 -32.89
N LYS A 157 1.29 -12.50 -34.15
CA LYS A 157 1.51 -13.73 -34.92
C LYS A 157 0.32 -14.71 -34.89
N GLY A 158 -0.90 -14.20 -35.01
CA GLY A 158 -2.13 -15.02 -35.00
C GLY A 158 -2.57 -15.56 -33.64
N LYS A 159 -1.89 -15.16 -32.55
CA LYS A 159 -2.28 -15.49 -31.16
C LYS A 159 -2.75 -14.24 -30.43
N THR A 160 -3.76 -14.38 -29.58
CA THR A 160 -4.25 -13.32 -28.71
C THR A 160 -3.58 -13.47 -27.33
N TYR A 161 -2.96 -12.39 -26.87
CA TYR A 161 -2.32 -12.27 -25.56
C TYR A 161 -3.13 -11.34 -24.68
N TYR A 162 -3.18 -11.67 -23.39
CA TYR A 162 -3.96 -10.94 -22.39
C TYR A 162 -3.03 -10.32 -21.34
N PRO A 163 -2.45 -9.14 -21.64
CA PRO A 163 -1.62 -8.45 -20.65
C PRO A 163 -2.49 -8.00 -19.47
N ALA A 164 -1.97 -8.06 -18.27
CA ALA A 164 -2.66 -7.56 -17.09
C ALA A 164 -2.12 -6.20 -16.68
N GLN A 165 -3.00 -5.37 -16.12
CA GLN A 165 -2.64 -4.14 -15.41
C GLN A 165 -1.90 -3.08 -16.24
N MET A 166 -2.17 -2.97 -17.52
CA MET A 166 -1.63 -1.92 -18.38
C MET A 166 -2.63 -0.80 -18.66
N GLY A 167 -3.91 -1.07 -18.51
CA GLY A 167 -5.02 -0.14 -18.73
C GLY A 167 -5.58 0.42 -17.43
N PHE A 168 -6.76 0.97 -17.56
CA PHE A 168 -7.58 1.43 -16.45
C PHE A 168 -8.14 0.23 -15.67
N ARG A 169 -8.20 0.37 -14.35
CA ARG A 169 -8.63 -0.71 -13.45
C ARG A 169 -9.51 -0.18 -12.34
N LEU A 170 -10.50 -0.98 -12.00
CA LEU A 170 -11.38 -0.77 -10.85
C LEU A 170 -11.42 -2.05 -10.02
N GLY A 171 -11.18 -1.95 -8.73
CA GLY A 171 -11.19 -3.10 -7.84
C GLY A 171 -11.96 -2.84 -6.56
N VAL A 172 -12.64 -3.87 -6.10
CA VAL A 172 -13.25 -3.91 -4.77
C VAL A 172 -12.84 -5.22 -4.10
N GLY A 173 -12.64 -5.17 -2.79
CA GLY A 173 -12.14 -6.33 -2.10
C GLY A 173 -12.33 -6.28 -0.60
N THR A 174 -11.83 -7.31 0.02
CA THR A 174 -11.79 -7.48 1.46
C THR A 174 -10.36 -7.77 1.90
N TYR A 175 -10.12 -7.65 3.18
CA TYR A 175 -8.87 -8.10 3.79
C TYR A 175 -9.14 -8.66 5.18
N VAL A 176 -8.28 -9.55 5.62
CA VAL A 176 -8.19 -10.01 7.00
C VAL A 176 -6.74 -9.92 7.44
N GLY A 177 -6.49 -9.61 8.70
CA GLY A 177 -5.14 -9.51 9.22
C GLY A 177 -5.06 -9.81 10.70
N ALA A 178 -3.87 -10.26 11.11
CA ALA A 178 -3.52 -10.53 12.49
C ALA A 178 -2.56 -9.47 13.01
N LEU A 179 -2.76 -9.02 14.24
CA LEU A 179 -1.89 -8.06 14.92
C LEU A 179 -0.55 -8.72 15.24
N LEU A 180 0.53 -8.08 14.82
CA LEU A 180 1.89 -8.52 15.12
C LEU A 180 2.48 -7.76 16.32
N ALA A 181 2.24 -6.47 16.39
CA ALA A 181 2.80 -5.63 17.46
C ALA A 181 2.10 -4.28 17.58
N THR A 182 2.14 -3.73 18.79
CA THR A 182 1.76 -2.35 19.09
C THR A 182 2.93 -1.60 19.70
N LYS A 183 3.02 -0.30 19.43
CA LYS A 183 4.10 0.55 19.95
C LYS A 183 3.64 1.98 20.13
N GLN A 184 3.78 2.50 21.33
CA GLN A 184 3.63 3.91 21.62
C GLN A 184 4.98 4.57 21.81
N LYS A 185 5.14 5.79 21.28
CA LYS A 185 6.32 6.62 21.45
C LYS A 185 5.92 8.05 21.76
N VAL A 186 6.32 8.52 22.93
CA VAL A 186 6.18 9.91 23.35
C VAL A 186 7.58 10.53 23.42
N LYS A 187 7.72 11.75 22.86
CA LYS A 187 8.90 12.60 23.06
C LYS A 187 8.46 13.86 23.78
N TYR A 188 9.15 14.21 24.84
CA TYR A 188 8.87 15.39 25.65
C TYR A 188 10.17 16.12 26.02
N THR A 189 10.03 17.39 26.41
CA THR A 189 11.13 18.20 26.91
C THR A 189 11.04 18.31 28.41
N GLU A 190 12.15 18.07 29.11
CA GLU A 190 12.29 18.25 30.54
C GLU A 190 13.69 18.83 30.85
N ASN A 191 13.72 19.92 31.59
CA ASN A 191 14.96 20.62 31.95
C ASN A 191 15.87 20.94 30.74
N GLY A 192 15.26 21.37 29.61
CA GLY A 192 15.99 21.69 28.39
C GLY A 192 16.51 20.50 27.60
N SER A 193 16.29 19.28 28.07
CA SER A 193 16.70 18.04 27.41
C SER A 193 15.54 17.30 26.80
N THR A 194 15.73 16.69 25.63
CA THR A 194 14.71 15.88 24.97
C THR A 194 14.75 14.44 25.44
N HIS A 195 13.68 14.01 26.07
CA HIS A 195 13.47 12.65 26.52
C HIS A 195 12.56 11.88 25.56
N LYS A 196 12.68 10.55 25.58
CA LYS A 196 11.93 9.66 24.68
C LYS A 196 11.45 8.44 25.44
N ASP A 197 10.15 8.36 25.67
CA ASP A 197 9.50 7.18 26.20
C ASP A 197 9.00 6.28 25.09
N MET A 198 9.28 4.99 25.21
CA MET A 198 8.90 4.01 24.22
C MET A 198 8.30 2.80 24.92
N ASN A 199 7.00 2.64 24.78
CA ASN A 199 6.25 1.52 25.36
C ASN A 199 5.81 0.54 24.26
N ARG A 200 6.06 -0.74 24.52
CA ARG A 200 5.57 -1.89 23.73
C ARG A 200 4.64 -2.73 24.61
N LYS A 201 3.60 -2.11 25.12
CA LYS A 201 2.59 -2.77 25.95
C LYS A 201 1.40 -3.21 25.10
N GLU A 202 0.64 -4.14 25.59
CA GLU A 202 -0.69 -4.42 25.07
C GLU A 202 -1.62 -3.26 25.42
N TYR A 203 -2.27 -2.69 24.40
CA TYR A 203 -3.19 -1.55 24.53
C TYR A 203 -4.63 -1.96 24.24
N ASN A 204 -5.02 -3.21 24.54
CA ASN A 204 -6.34 -3.75 24.19
C ASN A 204 -6.71 -3.55 22.70
N VAL A 205 -5.71 -3.54 21.82
CA VAL A 205 -5.93 -3.49 20.37
C VAL A 205 -6.48 -4.83 19.92
N ASN A 206 -7.47 -4.80 19.03
CA ASN A 206 -8.01 -6.01 18.45
C ASN A 206 -6.90 -6.83 17.79
N GLU A 207 -6.82 -8.11 18.14
CA GLU A 207 -5.84 -9.04 17.57
C GLU A 207 -6.10 -9.31 16.09
N TRP A 208 -7.37 -9.22 15.67
CA TRP A 208 -7.78 -9.38 14.29
C TRP A 208 -8.32 -8.08 13.73
N THR A 209 -8.00 -7.83 12.47
CA THR A 209 -8.60 -6.76 11.69
C THR A 209 -9.15 -7.35 10.41
N TYR A 210 -10.32 -6.90 9.99
CA TYR A 210 -10.88 -7.21 8.68
C TYR A 210 -11.71 -6.03 8.19
N GLY A 211 -11.89 -5.97 6.89
CA GLY A 211 -12.61 -4.84 6.32
C GLY A 211 -12.73 -4.90 4.82
N VAL A 212 -13.11 -3.78 4.26
CA VAL A 212 -13.32 -3.60 2.83
C VAL A 212 -12.27 -2.68 2.24
N SER A 213 -12.01 -2.84 0.97
CA SER A 213 -11.09 -1.99 0.20
C SER A 213 -11.64 -1.74 -1.19
N ALA A 214 -11.29 -0.59 -1.76
CA ALA A 214 -11.56 -0.25 -3.14
C ALA A 214 -10.31 0.39 -3.75
N ASN A 215 -10.09 0.17 -5.02
CA ASN A 215 -9.00 0.79 -5.76
C ASN A 215 -9.41 1.19 -7.18
N ILE A 216 -8.78 2.24 -7.64
CA ILE A 216 -8.85 2.73 -9.02
C ILE A 216 -7.43 2.99 -9.51
N GLY A 217 -7.05 2.45 -10.65
CA GLY A 217 -5.67 2.52 -11.09
C GLY A 217 -5.49 2.55 -12.60
N TYR A 218 -4.26 2.89 -12.99
CA TYR A 218 -3.78 2.83 -14.35
C TYR A 218 -2.31 2.39 -14.38
N GLY A 219 -2.02 1.35 -15.14
CA GLY A 219 -0.66 0.82 -15.19
C GLY A 219 -0.19 0.32 -13.80
N TRP A 220 0.96 0.78 -13.38
CA TRP A 220 1.60 0.41 -12.10
C TRP A 220 1.15 1.27 -10.90
N PHE A 221 0.26 2.23 -11.12
CA PHE A 221 -0.20 3.18 -10.11
C PHE A 221 -1.68 2.97 -9.81
N SER A 222 -2.07 3.08 -8.54
CA SER A 222 -3.48 3.11 -8.13
C SER A 222 -3.71 3.97 -6.90
N PHE A 223 -4.85 4.62 -6.86
CA PHE A 223 -5.45 5.14 -5.64
C PHE A 223 -6.21 4.01 -4.95
N TYR A 224 -6.13 3.96 -3.64
CA TYR A 224 -6.92 3.00 -2.88
C TYR A 224 -7.50 3.61 -1.62
N ALA A 225 -8.61 3.05 -1.20
CA ALA A 225 -9.24 3.31 0.08
C ALA A 225 -9.46 1.99 0.81
N ARG A 226 -9.34 2.02 2.14
CA ARG A 226 -9.57 0.89 3.03
C ARG A 226 -10.36 1.36 4.23
N TYR A 227 -11.31 0.54 4.67
CA TYR A 227 -12.10 0.75 5.86
C TYR A 227 -12.17 -0.53 6.69
N SER A 228 -11.83 -0.45 7.97
CA SER A 228 -11.94 -1.57 8.90
C SER A 228 -13.38 -1.70 9.39
N LEU A 229 -13.88 -2.92 9.42
CA LEU A 229 -15.17 -3.27 10.02
C LEU A 229 -15.03 -3.68 11.50
N VAL A 230 -13.79 -3.69 12.00
CA VAL A 230 -13.46 -3.97 13.39
C VAL A 230 -12.91 -2.70 14.02
N PRO A 231 -13.37 -2.29 15.20
CA PRO A 231 -12.80 -1.15 15.90
C PRO A 231 -11.34 -1.42 16.28
N LEU A 232 -10.55 -0.36 16.43
CA LEU A 232 -9.13 -0.48 16.76
C LEU A 232 -8.92 -1.12 18.13
N PHE A 233 -9.73 -0.72 19.12
CA PHE A 233 -9.64 -1.20 20.49
C PHE A 233 -10.82 -2.11 20.85
N THR A 234 -10.54 -3.14 21.66
CA THR A 234 -11.57 -3.98 22.28
C THR A 234 -12.19 -3.27 23.49
N ASN A 235 -13.48 -3.47 23.69
CA ASN A 235 -14.22 -3.05 24.90
C ASN A 235 -14.21 -1.53 25.19
N ASN A 236 -13.80 -0.69 24.25
CA ASN A 236 -13.90 0.75 24.44
C ASN A 236 -15.37 1.21 24.32
N PRO A 237 -15.79 2.22 25.13
CA PRO A 237 -17.16 2.75 25.08
C PRO A 237 -17.53 3.31 23.70
N ILE A 238 -16.56 3.94 23.02
CA ILE A 238 -16.71 4.47 21.67
C ILE A 238 -15.91 3.60 20.73
N ASN A 239 -16.60 3.04 19.74
CA ASN A 239 -15.97 2.25 18.69
C ASN A 239 -15.32 3.17 17.66
N GLU A 240 -14.02 3.00 17.46
CA GLU A 240 -13.22 3.75 16.50
C GLU A 240 -12.69 2.82 15.41
N TYR A 241 -13.15 3.06 14.18
CA TYR A 241 -12.85 2.21 13.02
C TYR A 241 -11.71 2.81 12.19
N PRO A 242 -10.60 2.09 12.00
CA PRO A 242 -9.50 2.51 11.15
C PRO A 242 -9.92 2.68 9.69
N PHE A 243 -9.50 3.79 9.07
CA PHE A 243 -9.62 3.98 7.64
C PHE A 243 -8.33 4.56 7.04
N SER A 244 -8.09 4.28 5.78
CA SER A 244 -6.91 4.75 5.06
C SER A 244 -7.28 5.10 3.62
N VAL A 245 -6.72 6.20 3.12
CA VAL A 245 -6.84 6.61 1.72
C VAL A 245 -5.48 7.02 1.20
N GLY A 246 -5.07 6.48 0.07
CA GLY A 246 -3.72 6.74 -0.42
C GLY A 246 -3.43 6.15 -1.80
N ILE A 247 -2.15 5.92 -2.03
CA ILE A 247 -1.62 5.44 -3.30
C ILE A 247 -0.94 4.09 -3.10
N ARG A 248 -1.03 3.25 -4.13
CA ARG A 248 -0.32 1.99 -4.25
C ARG A 248 0.50 2.00 -5.52
N LEU A 249 1.76 1.58 -5.41
CA LEU A 249 2.73 1.47 -6.49
C LEU A 249 3.14 -0.01 -6.63
N GLY A 250 3.26 -0.46 -7.85
CA GLY A 250 3.60 -1.84 -8.17
C GLY A 250 2.39 -2.63 -8.64
N HIS A 251 2.60 -3.92 -8.68
CA HIS A 251 1.66 -4.87 -9.27
C HIS A 251 0.34 -4.94 -8.54
#